data_e8edd98e32692df39548bbcc8cd3a3e7
#
_entry.id   e8edd98e32692df39548bbcc8cd3a3e7
#
_cell.length_a   1.000
_cell.length_b   1.000
_cell.length_c   1.000
_cell.angle_alpha   90.00
_cell.angle_beta   90.00
_cell.angle_gamma   90.00
#
_symmetry.space_group_name_H-M   'P 1'
#
loop_
_entity.id
_entity.type
_entity.pdbx_description
1 polymer ?
#
loop_
_entity_poly.entity_id
_entity_poly.type
_entity_poly.pdbx_seq_one_letter_code
_entity_poly.pdbx_strand_id
1 'polypeptide(L)'
;TDLLATAADITGAKVPANAGEDSVSFLPALLGKDTQPLREAVVHHSINGSFSIRQGKWKLELCPGSGGWSDPRPGRKDMSDLPAIQLYDLEADIAETKNVQAENPKIIERMTALLQKYVDDGRSTPGPKQANNGAVDIWKAGKEAHAAKPKARAPKNRKKK
;
A
#
# COMPACT_ATOMS: atom_id res chain seq x y z
N THR A 1 -11.91 -5.80 4.57
CA THR A 1 -12.77 -5.01 3.68
C THR A 1 -13.89 -5.84 3.07
N ASP A 2 -13.69 -7.10 2.72
CA ASP A 2 -14.55 -7.91 1.87
C ASP A 2 -15.80 -8.52 2.54
N LEU A 3 -15.89 -8.46 3.86
CA LEU A 3 -17.02 -9.02 4.59
C LEU A 3 -18.36 -8.34 4.26
N LEU A 4 -18.36 -7.02 4.01
CA LEU A 4 -19.58 -6.28 3.71
C LEU A 4 -20.23 -6.79 2.41
N ALA A 5 -19.48 -6.82 1.31
CA ALA A 5 -20.00 -7.30 0.03
C ALA A 5 -20.37 -8.79 0.10
N THR A 6 -19.59 -9.60 0.82
CA THR A 6 -19.89 -11.03 0.97
C THR A 6 -21.18 -11.27 1.78
N ALA A 7 -21.34 -10.55 2.89
CA ALA A 7 -22.58 -10.65 3.68
C ALA A 7 -23.82 -10.19 2.89
N ALA A 8 -23.67 -9.11 2.11
CA ALA A 8 -24.74 -8.64 1.23
C ALA A 8 -25.12 -9.69 0.18
N ASP A 9 -24.13 -10.32 -0.46
CA ASP A 9 -24.37 -11.42 -1.41
C ASP A 9 -25.09 -12.61 -0.78
N ILE A 10 -24.69 -13.03 0.42
CA ILE A 10 -25.31 -14.14 1.15
C ILE A 10 -26.78 -13.84 1.45
N THR A 11 -27.08 -12.61 1.83
CA THR A 11 -28.42 -12.20 2.27
C THR A 11 -29.29 -11.65 1.15
N GLY A 12 -28.74 -11.43 -0.05
CA GLY A 12 -29.43 -10.75 -1.16
C GLY A 12 -29.61 -9.25 -0.93
N ALA A 13 -28.90 -8.65 0.02
CA ALA A 13 -28.96 -7.22 0.30
C ALA A 13 -28.22 -6.40 -0.76
N LYS A 14 -28.73 -5.18 -1.03
CA LYS A 14 -28.04 -4.24 -1.92
C LYS A 14 -27.12 -3.32 -1.12
N VAL A 15 -25.85 -3.29 -1.50
CA VAL A 15 -24.89 -2.31 -0.97
C VAL A 15 -25.04 -1.01 -1.74
N PRO A 16 -25.29 0.14 -1.08
CA PRO A 16 -25.36 1.43 -1.76
C PRO A 16 -24.00 1.83 -2.37
N ALA A 17 -24.02 2.65 -3.42
CA ALA A 17 -22.81 3.02 -4.18
C ALA A 17 -21.75 3.78 -3.36
N ASN A 18 -22.15 4.38 -2.26
CA ASN A 18 -21.28 5.13 -1.33
C ASN A 18 -20.95 4.31 -0.06
N ALA A 19 -21.02 2.98 -0.13
CA ALA A 19 -20.60 2.10 0.95
C ALA A 19 -19.87 0.89 0.38
N GLY A 20 -18.84 0.44 1.07
CA GLY A 20 -18.03 -0.71 0.66
C GLY A 20 -17.25 -0.49 -0.62
N GLU A 21 -16.70 0.71 -0.81
CA GLU A 21 -15.98 1.16 -2.00
C GLU A 21 -14.81 0.25 -2.37
N ASP A 22 -14.26 -0.45 -1.37
CA ASP A 22 -13.16 -1.42 -1.54
C ASP A 22 -13.58 -2.86 -1.24
N SER A 23 -14.88 -3.10 -1.06
CA SER A 23 -15.41 -4.42 -0.69
C SER A 23 -15.76 -5.23 -1.91
N VAL A 24 -15.16 -6.41 -2.05
CA VAL A 24 -15.47 -7.41 -3.10
C VAL A 24 -15.97 -8.67 -2.43
N SER A 25 -17.09 -9.20 -2.92
CA SER A 25 -17.61 -10.48 -2.42
C SER A 25 -16.68 -11.62 -2.78
N PHE A 26 -16.33 -12.44 -1.79
CA PHE A 26 -15.63 -13.70 -2.01
C PHE A 26 -16.56 -14.92 -1.87
N LEU A 27 -17.88 -14.71 -1.89
CA LEU A 27 -18.86 -15.79 -1.86
C LEU A 27 -18.65 -16.83 -2.98
N PRO A 28 -18.34 -16.44 -4.24
CA PRO A 28 -18.05 -17.42 -5.29
C PRO A 28 -16.91 -18.37 -4.94
N ALA A 29 -15.84 -17.83 -4.32
CA ALA A 29 -14.71 -18.66 -3.87
C ALA A 29 -15.09 -19.58 -2.71
N LEU A 30 -15.90 -19.12 -1.74
CA LEU A 30 -16.42 -19.95 -0.65
C LEU A 30 -17.27 -21.11 -1.15
N LEU A 31 -17.98 -20.92 -2.25
CA LEU A 31 -18.81 -21.94 -2.88
C LEU A 31 -18.05 -22.82 -3.89
N GLY A 32 -16.75 -22.60 -4.07
CA GLY A 32 -15.91 -23.31 -5.05
C GLY A 32 -16.32 -23.07 -6.51
N LYS A 33 -16.99 -21.93 -6.80
CA LYS A 33 -17.59 -21.64 -8.12
C LYS A 33 -16.69 -20.77 -9.00
N ASP A 34 -15.66 -20.13 -8.42
CA ASP A 34 -14.80 -19.21 -9.16
C ASP A 34 -13.34 -19.64 -9.09
N THR A 35 -12.69 -19.65 -10.25
CA THR A 35 -11.25 -19.93 -10.41
C THR A 35 -10.45 -18.69 -10.82
N GLN A 36 -11.12 -17.55 -11.06
CA GLN A 36 -10.49 -16.31 -11.48
C GLN A 36 -10.31 -15.36 -10.28
N PRO A 37 -9.31 -14.46 -10.33
CA PRO A 37 -9.16 -13.44 -9.31
C PRO A 37 -10.42 -12.58 -9.18
N LEU A 38 -10.99 -12.51 -7.97
CA LEU A 38 -12.21 -11.77 -7.68
C LEU A 38 -12.03 -10.24 -7.74
N ARG A 39 -10.79 -9.76 -7.75
CA ARG A 39 -10.43 -8.35 -7.83
C ARG A 39 -9.19 -8.14 -8.67
N GLU A 40 -9.05 -6.95 -9.24
CA GLU A 40 -7.90 -6.55 -10.04
C GLU A 40 -6.63 -6.46 -9.21
N ALA A 41 -6.70 -5.84 -8.04
CA ALA A 41 -5.58 -5.67 -7.13
C ALA A 41 -6.04 -5.53 -5.68
N VAL A 42 -5.10 -5.72 -4.74
CA VAL A 42 -5.31 -5.50 -3.30
C VAL A 42 -4.34 -4.43 -2.82
N VAL A 43 -4.86 -3.44 -2.10
CA VAL A 43 -4.07 -2.39 -1.45
C VAL A 43 -3.91 -2.72 0.03
N HIS A 44 -2.70 -2.57 0.53
CA HIS A 44 -2.35 -2.75 1.94
C HIS A 44 -1.68 -1.49 2.47
N HIS A 45 -1.81 -1.27 3.78
CA HIS A 45 -1.06 -0.26 4.50
C HIS A 45 -0.21 -0.92 5.56
N SER A 46 1.02 -0.45 5.72
CA SER A 46 1.82 -0.77 6.90
C SER A 46 1.33 0.02 8.12
N ILE A 47 1.82 -0.33 9.31
CA ILE A 47 1.44 0.37 10.56
C ILE A 47 1.76 1.88 10.53
N ASN A 48 2.78 2.29 9.79
CA ASN A 48 3.11 3.71 9.61
C ASN A 48 2.35 4.37 8.45
N GLY A 49 1.44 3.63 7.78
CA GLY A 49 0.62 4.09 6.65
C GLY A 49 1.35 4.10 5.30
N SER A 50 2.47 3.38 5.14
CA SER A 50 3.07 3.19 3.82
C SER A 50 2.19 2.30 2.97
N PHE A 51 2.04 2.67 1.70
CA PHE A 51 1.20 1.94 0.76
C PHE A 51 1.93 0.75 0.13
N SER A 52 1.19 -0.31 -0.09
CA SER A 52 1.56 -1.45 -0.91
C SER A 52 0.38 -1.87 -1.77
N ILE A 53 0.64 -2.28 -3.01
CA ILE A 53 -0.37 -2.80 -3.92
C ILE A 53 0.10 -4.15 -4.49
N ARG A 54 -0.79 -5.14 -4.50
CA ARG A 54 -0.56 -6.44 -5.13
C ARG A 54 -1.51 -6.62 -6.31
N GLN A 55 -0.95 -6.95 -7.48
CA GLN A 55 -1.69 -7.31 -8.68
C GLN A 55 -1.11 -8.60 -9.28
N GLY A 56 -1.90 -9.67 -9.26
CA GLY A 56 -1.44 -10.99 -9.65
C GLY A 56 -0.23 -11.43 -8.81
N LYS A 57 0.87 -11.77 -9.47
CA LYS A 57 2.13 -12.18 -8.83
C LYS A 57 2.96 -10.99 -8.32
N TRP A 58 2.70 -9.76 -8.76
CA TRP A 58 3.50 -8.59 -8.42
C TRP A 58 3.02 -7.93 -7.15
N LYS A 59 3.95 -7.63 -6.24
CA LYS A 59 3.71 -6.80 -5.06
C LYS A 59 4.66 -5.61 -5.09
N LEU A 60 4.10 -4.41 -5.11
CA LEU A 60 4.83 -3.14 -5.07
C LEU A 60 4.64 -2.50 -3.71
N GLU A 61 5.73 -2.10 -3.06
CA GLU A 61 5.74 -1.37 -1.79
C GLU A 61 6.35 0.02 -1.99
N LEU A 62 5.63 1.07 -1.60
CA LEU A 62 6.04 2.46 -1.75
C LEU A 62 6.72 2.97 -0.48
N CYS A 63 7.67 2.20 0.03
CA CYS A 63 8.50 2.58 1.16
C CYS A 63 9.82 1.80 1.16
N PRO A 64 10.88 2.36 1.77
CA PRO A 64 12.07 1.60 2.08
C PRO A 64 11.84 0.69 3.29
N GLY A 65 12.52 -0.45 3.33
CA GLY A 65 12.46 -1.40 4.45
C GLY A 65 11.06 -1.95 4.70
N SER A 66 10.76 -2.28 5.95
CA SER A 66 9.50 -2.95 6.29
C SER A 66 8.27 -2.04 6.29
N GLY A 67 8.44 -0.72 6.29
CA GLY A 67 7.35 0.22 6.52
C GLY A 67 6.68 0.09 7.90
N GLY A 68 7.18 -0.75 8.79
CA GLY A 68 6.51 -1.10 10.05
C GLY A 68 7.44 -1.50 11.18
N TRP A 69 7.14 -2.62 11.84
CA TRP A 69 7.83 -3.06 13.06
C TRP A 69 8.98 -4.04 12.84
N SER A 70 9.03 -4.68 11.68
CA SER A 70 10.15 -5.56 11.32
C SER A 70 11.37 -4.74 10.89
N ASP A 71 12.56 -5.26 11.04
CA ASP A 71 13.75 -4.61 10.50
C ASP A 71 13.85 -4.83 8.96
N PRO A 72 14.38 -3.85 8.22
CA PRO A 72 14.77 -2.48 8.62
C PRO A 72 13.54 -1.60 8.94
N ARG A 73 13.57 -0.95 10.11
CA ARG A 73 12.43 -0.13 10.59
C ARG A 73 12.50 1.32 10.14
N PRO A 74 11.35 1.97 9.84
CA PRO A 74 11.31 3.40 9.58
C PRO A 74 12.00 4.22 10.68
N GLY A 75 12.81 5.22 10.26
CA GLY A 75 13.52 6.12 11.19
C GLY A 75 14.84 5.57 11.76
N ARG A 76 15.28 4.37 11.38
CA ARG A 76 16.61 3.86 11.68
C ARG A 76 17.65 4.44 10.71
N LYS A 77 18.93 4.46 11.13
CA LYS A 77 20.02 5.07 10.34
C LYS A 77 20.34 4.32 9.05
N ASP A 78 20.10 3.04 9.03
CA ASP A 78 20.33 2.11 7.92
C ASP A 78 19.26 2.19 6.81
N MET A 79 18.27 3.07 6.98
CA MET A 79 17.21 3.24 5.97
C MET A 79 17.63 4.09 4.77
N SER A 80 18.65 4.96 4.93
CA SER A 80 19.09 5.87 3.85
C SER A 80 19.68 5.15 2.64
N ASP A 81 20.21 3.96 2.84
CA ASP A 81 20.86 3.16 1.81
C ASP A 81 19.92 2.17 1.12
N LEU A 82 18.67 2.10 1.61
CA LEU A 82 17.65 1.23 1.04
C LEU A 82 16.93 1.88 -0.14
N PRO A 83 16.54 1.10 -1.16
CA PRO A 83 15.67 1.57 -2.23
C PRO A 83 14.39 2.19 -1.67
N ALA A 84 13.97 3.33 -2.24
CA ALA A 84 12.75 4.02 -1.82
C ALA A 84 11.47 3.21 -2.07
N ILE A 85 11.53 2.27 -3.00
CA ILE A 85 10.45 1.35 -3.37
C ILE A 85 10.96 -0.07 -3.48
N GLN A 86 10.05 -1.03 -3.35
CA GLN A 86 10.36 -2.44 -3.47
C GLN A 86 9.34 -3.11 -4.37
N LEU A 87 9.81 -3.98 -5.27
CA LEU A 87 8.95 -4.79 -6.14
C LEU A 87 9.34 -6.26 -6.00
N TYR A 88 8.35 -7.10 -5.76
CA TYR A 88 8.53 -8.55 -5.59
C TYR A 88 7.68 -9.34 -6.58
N ASP A 89 8.26 -10.43 -7.10
CA ASP A 89 7.55 -11.47 -7.85
C ASP A 89 7.20 -12.61 -6.90
N LEU A 90 5.97 -12.61 -6.37
CA LEU A 90 5.55 -13.57 -5.36
C LEU A 90 5.36 -15.00 -5.89
N GLU A 91 5.37 -15.20 -7.20
CA GLU A 91 5.37 -16.55 -7.80
C GLU A 91 6.77 -17.17 -7.72
N ALA A 92 7.80 -16.38 -7.95
CA ALA A 92 9.19 -16.82 -7.90
C ALA A 92 9.80 -16.71 -6.50
N ASP A 93 9.33 -15.74 -5.69
CA ASP A 93 9.90 -15.39 -4.39
C ASP A 93 8.78 -15.00 -3.39
N ILE A 94 8.10 -16.00 -2.86
CA ILE A 94 7.02 -15.79 -1.87
C ILE A 94 7.52 -15.18 -0.55
N ALA A 95 8.82 -15.30 -0.28
CA ALA A 95 9.43 -14.76 0.94
C ALA A 95 9.89 -13.30 0.81
N GLU A 96 9.70 -12.67 -0.37
CA GLU A 96 10.04 -11.27 -0.63
C GLU A 96 11.51 -10.94 -0.31
N THR A 97 12.43 -11.84 -0.70
CA THR A 97 13.86 -11.71 -0.40
C THR A 97 14.62 -10.94 -1.46
N LYS A 98 14.11 -10.89 -2.70
CA LYS A 98 14.76 -10.25 -3.84
C LYS A 98 13.93 -9.09 -4.37
N ASN A 99 14.36 -7.86 -4.10
CA ASN A 99 13.79 -6.66 -4.70
C ASN A 99 14.21 -6.56 -6.19
N VAL A 100 13.24 -6.69 -7.11
CA VAL A 100 13.45 -6.67 -8.56
C VAL A 100 13.01 -5.35 -9.22
N GLN A 101 12.89 -4.28 -8.47
CA GLN A 101 12.43 -2.97 -8.96
C GLN A 101 13.26 -2.42 -10.12
N ALA A 102 14.58 -2.53 -10.05
CA ALA A 102 15.50 -1.97 -11.05
C ALA A 102 15.32 -2.62 -12.43
N GLU A 103 14.91 -3.90 -12.44
CA GLU A 103 14.74 -4.70 -13.64
C GLU A 103 13.34 -4.52 -14.27
N ASN A 104 12.36 -3.93 -13.52
CA ASN A 104 10.95 -3.92 -13.91
C ASN A 104 10.28 -2.53 -13.82
N PRO A 105 10.85 -1.47 -14.42
CA PRO A 105 10.29 -0.11 -14.28
C PRO A 105 8.87 0.04 -14.83
N LYS A 106 8.52 -0.68 -15.90
CA LYS A 106 7.16 -0.64 -16.48
C LYS A 106 6.10 -1.26 -15.55
N ILE A 107 6.48 -2.25 -14.75
CA ILE A 107 5.57 -2.85 -13.76
C ILE A 107 5.30 -1.83 -12.65
N ILE A 108 6.35 -1.15 -12.17
CA ILE A 108 6.24 -0.10 -11.15
C ILE A 108 5.33 1.02 -11.63
N GLU A 109 5.57 1.55 -12.84
CA GLU A 109 4.75 2.61 -13.42
C GLU A 109 3.27 2.20 -13.48
N ARG A 110 2.97 1.02 -14.02
CA ARG A 110 1.61 0.51 -14.13
C ARG A 110 0.92 0.37 -12.77
N MET A 111 1.61 -0.23 -11.79
CA MET A 111 1.02 -0.50 -10.47
C MET A 111 0.86 0.78 -9.65
N THR A 112 1.78 1.73 -9.79
CA THR A 112 1.67 3.06 -9.18
C THR A 112 0.50 3.84 -9.80
N ALA A 113 0.34 3.80 -11.12
CA ALA A 113 -0.79 4.44 -11.80
C ALA A 113 -2.13 3.82 -11.37
N LEU A 114 -2.19 2.49 -11.18
CA LEU A 114 -3.39 1.81 -10.69
C LEU A 114 -3.73 2.24 -9.26
N LEU A 115 -2.73 2.29 -8.37
CA LEU A 115 -2.94 2.77 -7.00
C LEU A 115 -3.42 4.22 -6.96
N GLN A 116 -2.80 5.10 -7.76
CA GLN A 116 -3.23 6.49 -7.86
C GLN A 116 -4.66 6.61 -8.39
N LYS A 117 -5.01 5.79 -9.38
CA LYS A 117 -6.38 5.72 -9.89
C LYS A 117 -7.39 5.37 -8.80
N TYR A 118 -7.09 4.40 -7.92
CA TYR A 118 -7.98 4.05 -6.80
C TYR A 118 -8.14 5.22 -5.82
N VAL A 119 -7.07 5.97 -5.56
CA VAL A 119 -7.13 7.20 -4.76
C VAL A 119 -8.01 8.25 -5.42
N ASP A 120 -7.81 8.51 -6.72
CA ASP A 120 -8.55 9.53 -7.48
C ASP A 120 -10.03 9.18 -7.68
N ASP A 121 -10.35 7.89 -7.70
CA ASP A 121 -11.71 7.39 -7.78
C ASP A 121 -12.39 7.26 -6.41
N GLY A 122 -11.60 7.33 -5.31
CA GLY A 122 -12.07 7.09 -3.94
C GLY A 122 -12.61 5.68 -3.73
N ARG A 123 -12.16 4.73 -4.56
CA ARG A 123 -12.58 3.32 -4.52
C ARG A 123 -11.71 2.43 -5.40
N SER A 124 -11.61 1.15 -5.04
CA SER A 124 -10.93 0.12 -5.83
C SER A 124 -11.88 -0.84 -6.57
N THR A 125 -13.21 -0.64 -6.43
CA THR A 125 -14.25 -1.44 -7.08
C THR A 125 -14.96 -0.66 -8.17
N PRO A 126 -15.65 -1.30 -9.13
CA PRO A 126 -16.49 -0.61 -10.12
C PRO A 126 -17.60 0.22 -9.47
N GLY A 127 -17.86 1.42 -9.98
CA GLY A 127 -18.94 2.29 -9.52
C GLY A 127 -18.62 3.78 -9.67
N PRO A 128 -19.53 4.68 -9.22
CA PRO A 128 -19.30 6.11 -9.27
C PRO A 128 -18.18 6.52 -8.33
N LYS A 129 -17.39 7.52 -8.74
CA LYS A 129 -16.33 8.09 -7.90
C LYS A 129 -16.87 8.56 -6.56
N GLN A 130 -16.05 8.36 -5.53
CA GLN A 130 -16.32 8.84 -4.18
C GLN A 130 -15.29 9.89 -3.78
N ALA A 131 -15.68 10.80 -2.91
CA ALA A 131 -14.76 11.81 -2.39
C ALA A 131 -13.92 11.23 -1.26
N ASN A 132 -12.61 11.45 -1.31
CA ASN A 132 -11.76 11.20 -0.15
C ASN A 132 -12.01 12.23 0.96
N ASN A 133 -11.98 11.82 2.22
CA ASN A 133 -12.13 12.73 3.37
C ASN A 133 -10.91 13.64 3.59
N GLY A 134 -9.85 13.49 2.82
CA GLY A 134 -8.63 14.29 2.88
C GLY A 134 -7.69 14.00 1.72
N ALA A 135 -6.64 14.79 1.61
CA ALA A 135 -5.59 14.54 0.61
C ALA A 135 -4.85 13.25 0.92
N VAL A 136 -4.69 12.40 -0.08
CA VAL A 136 -3.94 11.14 -0.01
C VAL A 136 -2.66 11.28 -0.83
N ASP A 137 -1.52 11.17 -0.15
CA ASP A 137 -0.20 11.10 -0.77
C ASP A 137 0.33 9.66 -0.66
N ILE A 138 0.28 8.92 -1.76
CA ILE A 138 0.74 7.52 -1.80
C ILE A 138 2.23 7.36 -1.51
N TRP A 139 3.03 8.42 -1.73
CA TRP A 139 4.48 8.43 -1.49
C TRP A 139 4.85 8.89 -0.09
N LYS A 140 3.93 9.50 0.64
CA LYS A 140 4.16 10.08 1.98
C LYS A 140 5.29 11.14 2.01
N ALA A 141 5.60 11.73 0.85
CA ALA A 141 6.70 12.70 0.72
C ALA A 141 6.60 13.86 1.72
N GLY A 142 5.38 14.31 2.04
CA GLY A 142 5.15 15.38 3.01
C GLY A 142 5.53 15.02 4.45
N LYS A 143 5.43 13.74 4.85
CA LYS A 143 5.78 13.27 6.21
C LYS A 143 7.27 13.00 6.35
N GLU A 144 7.92 12.49 5.33
CA GLU A 144 9.36 12.20 5.33
C GLU A 144 10.21 13.47 5.23
N ALA A 145 9.75 14.48 4.47
CA ALA A 145 10.39 15.79 4.44
C ALA A 145 10.40 16.49 5.82
N HIS A 146 9.41 16.23 6.66
CA HIS A 146 9.40 16.72 8.05
C HIS A 146 10.27 15.90 9.00
N ALA A 147 10.46 14.61 8.75
CA ALA A 147 11.33 13.76 9.56
C ALA A 147 12.83 13.98 9.27
N ALA A 148 13.17 14.46 8.08
CA ALA A 148 14.55 14.67 7.61
C ALA A 148 15.16 16.02 8.03
N LYS A 149 14.46 16.91 8.75
CA LYS A 149 15.09 18.13 9.28
C LYS A 149 16.07 17.75 10.39
N PRO A 150 17.40 17.98 10.22
CA PRO A 150 18.35 17.72 11.28
C PRO A 150 18.01 18.63 12.47
N LYS A 151 17.77 18.04 13.63
CA LYS A 151 17.71 18.79 14.89
C LYS A 151 19.03 19.53 15.02
N ALA A 152 19.02 20.86 14.88
CA ALA A 152 20.16 21.70 15.12
C ALA A 152 20.72 21.33 16.49
N ARG A 153 21.94 20.81 16.54
CA ARG A 153 22.64 20.54 17.78
C ARG A 153 22.86 21.86 18.47
N ALA A 154 22.19 22.06 19.60
CA ALA A 154 22.48 23.19 20.48
C ALA A 154 23.96 23.16 20.84
N PRO A 155 24.67 24.32 20.82
CA PRO A 155 26.08 24.38 21.14
C PRO A 155 26.31 23.92 22.59
N LYS A 156 27.16 22.89 22.78
CA LYS A 156 27.60 22.47 24.11
C LYS A 156 28.40 23.61 24.73
N ASN A 157 27.81 24.34 25.67
CA ASN A 157 28.49 25.32 26.50
C ASN A 157 29.57 24.58 27.33
N ARG A 158 30.81 24.62 26.84
CA ARG A 158 31.98 24.18 27.61
C ARG A 158 32.23 25.20 28.70
N LYS A 159 31.76 24.99 29.92
CA LYS A 159 32.25 25.70 31.09
C LYS A 159 33.69 25.30 31.30
N LYS A 160 34.61 26.26 31.08
CA LYS A 160 35.99 26.17 31.57
C LYS A 160 35.96 26.36 33.09
N LYS A 161 36.55 25.41 33.80
CA LYS A 161 37.10 25.64 35.15
C LYS A 161 38.59 25.98 35.01
#